data_0dd9a5bbf5990f32cfa53f30d84bf29d
#
_entry.id   0dd9a5bbf5990f32cfa53f30d84bf29d
#
_cell.length_a   1.000
_cell.length_b   1.000
_cell.length_c   1.000
_cell.angle_alpha   90.00
_cell.angle_beta   90.00
_cell.angle_gamma   90.00
#
_symmetry.space_group_name_H-M   'P 1'
#
loop_
_entity.id
_entity.type
_entity.pdbx_description
1 polymer ?
#
loop_
_entity_poly.entity_id
_entity_poly.type
_entity_poly.pdbx_seq_one_letter_code
_entity_poly.pdbx_strand_id
1 'polypeptide(L)'
;MRRRFLAFVCCFGMLASLLPCSVKANGRTTNVNLLETPEEVAEVFYRQNASLRKSKGVTAQDQQNEIRKRVIVESAQTLENTYGAVKTYYYTVGGYQILLYDSADQAELAVTNLKKDYPGVHIFQDIPVTLEEAARDGDADVQVEIQDAAEKEDESETETEIQAFDGIHMMGMDKLKEDAKDWSGDATVAVIDSGIDEDHPWFTTRLDRKNSVNLAADGLGKDAYNDPNQGHGTHVAGIVTQATPVQVKIMAVRVFDLTGSASYTTITLGVDYAVQHNADVINMSLGFEILPGFESDDTDLMDEAFARALEAGTTVCVASGNE
;
A
#
# COMPACT_ATOMS: atom_id res chain seq x y z
N MET A 1 14.29 -3.45 33.01
CA MET A 1 13.62 -2.19 33.35
C MET A 1 13.69 -1.29 32.12
N ARG A 2 12.71 -1.32 31.27
CA ARG A 2 12.59 -0.43 30.12
C ARG A 2 11.65 0.70 30.50
N ARG A 3 12.15 1.95 30.50
CA ARG A 3 11.36 3.15 30.72
C ARG A 3 10.53 3.41 29.48
N ARG A 4 9.22 3.19 29.57
CA ARG A 4 8.25 3.66 28.58
C ARG A 4 8.10 5.17 28.75
N PHE A 5 8.51 5.94 27.75
CA PHE A 5 8.09 7.33 27.63
C PHE A 5 6.65 7.32 27.13
N LEU A 6 5.74 7.73 27.98
CA LEU A 6 4.35 7.98 27.63
C LEU A 6 4.30 9.26 26.80
N ALA A 7 4.17 9.17 25.50
CA ALA A 7 3.70 10.28 24.70
C ALA A 7 2.16 10.33 24.85
N PHE A 8 1.67 11.30 25.58
CA PHE A 8 0.25 11.62 25.67
C PHE A 8 -0.17 12.26 24.35
N VAL A 9 -0.75 11.45 23.44
CA VAL A 9 -1.56 11.99 22.36
C VAL A 9 -2.97 12.13 22.94
N CYS A 10 -3.38 13.37 23.19
CA CYS A 10 -4.76 13.70 23.55
C CYS A 10 -5.67 13.34 22.36
N CYS A 11 -6.31 12.18 22.43
CA CYS A 11 -7.48 11.88 21.63
C CYS A 11 -8.63 12.80 22.06
N PHE A 12 -8.75 13.96 21.44
CA PHE A 12 -9.99 14.71 21.41
C PHE A 12 -10.81 14.17 20.22
N GLY A 13 -11.73 13.27 20.54
CA GLY A 13 -12.80 12.90 19.62
C GLY A 13 -13.67 14.12 19.34
N MET A 14 -13.48 14.75 18.20
CA MET A 14 -14.47 15.60 17.57
C MET A 14 -14.78 15.03 16.19
N LEU A 15 -16.06 14.71 15.99
CA LEU A 15 -16.67 14.65 14.67
C LEU A 15 -16.38 16.01 14.00
N ALA A 16 -15.27 16.12 13.32
CA ALA A 16 -15.01 17.24 12.43
C ALA A 16 -15.78 16.94 11.13
N SER A 17 -16.97 17.55 11.03
CA SER A 17 -17.61 17.78 9.74
C SER A 17 -16.53 18.24 8.74
N LEU A 18 -16.56 17.67 7.54
CA LEU A 18 -15.74 18.06 6.38
C LEU A 18 -15.96 19.54 6.04
N LEU A 19 -15.36 20.43 6.80
CA LEU A 19 -15.28 21.85 6.48
C LEU A 19 -13.93 22.06 5.78
N PRO A 20 -13.92 22.63 4.56
CA PRO A 20 -12.68 22.96 3.90
C PRO A 20 -11.89 23.94 4.77
N CYS A 21 -10.69 23.55 5.18
CA CYS A 21 -9.78 24.46 5.87
C CYS A 21 -9.29 25.49 4.86
N SER A 22 -9.65 26.75 5.03
CA SER A 22 -9.19 27.84 4.18
C SER A 22 -7.83 28.32 4.67
N VAL A 23 -6.75 27.90 4.03
CA VAL A 23 -5.42 28.46 4.23
C VAL A 23 -5.33 29.77 3.43
N LYS A 24 -5.10 30.87 4.12
CA LYS A 24 -4.90 32.18 3.48
C LYS A 24 -3.46 32.32 3.00
N ALA A 25 -3.24 32.14 1.71
CA ALA A 25 -2.04 32.65 1.05
C ALA A 25 -2.49 33.79 0.10
N ASN A 26 -1.90 34.95 0.26
CA ASN A 26 -2.08 36.15 -0.63
C ASN A 26 -3.54 36.51 -1.00
N GLY A 27 -4.49 36.39 -0.05
CA GLY A 27 -5.84 36.97 -0.26
C GLY A 27 -6.79 36.14 -1.12
N ARG A 28 -6.39 34.96 -1.61
CA ARG A 28 -7.28 34.00 -2.27
C ARG A 28 -7.45 32.75 -1.39
N THR A 29 -8.70 32.35 -1.21
CA THR A 29 -9.07 31.14 -0.48
C THR A 29 -9.06 29.99 -1.47
N THR A 30 -8.04 29.14 -1.47
CA THR A 30 -8.07 27.86 -2.16
C THR A 30 -8.65 26.80 -1.21
N ASN A 31 -9.75 26.19 -1.59
CA ASN A 31 -10.33 25.10 -0.83
C ASN A 31 -9.54 23.83 -1.13
N VAL A 32 -8.60 23.48 -0.25
CA VAL A 32 -7.90 22.20 -0.28
C VAL A 32 -8.61 21.26 0.70
N ASN A 33 -8.96 20.07 0.24
CA ASN A 33 -9.55 19.06 1.10
C ASN A 33 -8.43 18.38 1.88
N LEU A 34 -8.54 18.35 3.22
CA LEU A 34 -7.58 17.68 4.07
C LEU A 34 -7.91 16.18 4.14
N LEU A 35 -6.88 15.35 4.13
CA LEU A 35 -6.92 13.92 4.35
C LEU A 35 -5.97 13.61 5.52
N GLU A 36 -6.47 12.89 6.51
CA GLU A 36 -5.75 12.63 7.76
C GLU A 36 -5.29 11.19 7.89
N THR A 37 -5.87 10.28 7.07
CA THR A 37 -5.54 8.86 7.11
C THR A 37 -5.23 8.30 5.73
N PRO A 38 -4.44 7.20 5.65
CA PRO A 38 -4.18 6.50 4.39
C PRO A 38 -5.46 6.02 3.70
N GLU A 39 -6.47 5.60 4.47
CA GLU A 39 -7.74 5.11 3.93
C GLU A 39 -8.55 6.23 3.26
N GLU A 40 -8.47 7.46 3.78
CA GLU A 40 -9.09 8.62 3.13
C GLU A 40 -8.46 8.91 1.77
N VAL A 41 -7.14 8.75 1.64
CA VAL A 41 -6.44 8.87 0.36
C VAL A 41 -6.86 7.72 -0.57
N ALA A 42 -6.88 6.48 -0.08
CA ALA A 42 -7.33 5.32 -0.85
C ALA A 42 -8.78 5.50 -1.34
N GLU A 43 -9.66 6.10 -0.53
CA GLU A 43 -11.04 6.41 -0.93
C GLU A 43 -11.09 7.47 -2.05
N VAL A 44 -10.18 8.47 -2.05
CA VAL A 44 -10.05 9.43 -3.16
C VAL A 44 -9.68 8.70 -4.45
N PHE A 45 -8.69 7.80 -4.40
CA PHE A 45 -8.27 7.01 -5.55
C PHE A 45 -9.37 6.04 -6.02
N TYR A 46 -10.08 5.43 -5.08
CA TYR A 46 -11.25 4.62 -5.37
C TYR A 46 -12.33 5.39 -6.13
N ARG A 47 -12.62 6.62 -5.73
CA ARG A 47 -13.60 7.48 -6.42
C ARG A 47 -13.11 7.93 -7.80
N GLN A 48 -11.81 8.19 -7.94
CA GLN A 48 -11.21 8.49 -9.24
C GLN A 48 -11.43 7.34 -10.22
N ASN A 49 -11.20 6.10 -9.81
CA ASN A 49 -11.35 4.90 -10.64
C ASN A 49 -12.83 4.50 -10.93
N ALA A 50 -13.81 5.32 -10.55
CA ALA A 50 -15.23 4.97 -10.67
C ALA A 50 -15.70 4.67 -12.09
N SER A 51 -15.06 5.23 -13.11
CA SER A 51 -15.35 4.95 -14.53
C SER A 51 -14.85 3.57 -14.93
N LEU A 52 -13.64 3.18 -14.53
CA LEU A 52 -13.05 1.88 -14.82
C LEU A 52 -13.88 0.76 -14.21
N ARG A 53 -14.29 0.87 -12.95
CA ARG A 53 -15.08 -0.16 -12.27
C ARG A 53 -16.42 -0.49 -12.92
N LYS A 54 -16.95 0.39 -13.76
CA LYS A 54 -18.17 0.18 -14.56
C LYS A 54 -17.90 -0.53 -15.89
N SER A 55 -16.63 -0.60 -16.29
CA SER A 55 -16.20 -1.22 -17.53
C SER A 55 -15.97 -2.73 -17.31
N LYS A 56 -16.26 -3.54 -18.33
CA LYS A 56 -15.89 -4.95 -18.34
C LYS A 56 -14.50 -5.11 -18.97
N GLY A 57 -13.71 -6.03 -18.42
CA GLY A 57 -12.38 -6.34 -18.97
C GLY A 57 -11.39 -5.19 -18.77
N VAL A 58 -11.32 -4.63 -17.57
CA VAL A 58 -10.32 -3.63 -17.19
C VAL A 58 -8.94 -4.27 -17.23
N THR A 59 -8.02 -3.65 -17.93
CA THR A 59 -6.63 -4.11 -18.07
C THR A 59 -5.69 -3.38 -17.09
N ALA A 60 -4.49 -3.93 -16.88
CA ALA A 60 -3.43 -3.25 -16.14
C ALA A 60 -3.10 -1.88 -16.77
N GLN A 61 -3.11 -1.78 -18.10
CA GLN A 61 -2.87 -0.52 -18.82
C GLN A 61 -3.94 0.55 -18.51
N ASP A 62 -5.20 0.15 -18.36
CA ASP A 62 -6.28 1.07 -17.97
C ASP A 62 -6.04 1.61 -16.56
N GLN A 63 -5.64 0.77 -15.62
CA GLN A 63 -5.29 1.16 -14.26
C GLN A 63 -4.05 2.08 -14.23
N GLN A 64 -3.01 1.75 -14.96
CA GLN A 64 -1.83 2.59 -15.09
C GLN A 64 -2.16 3.98 -15.63
N ASN A 65 -3.07 4.06 -16.60
CA ASN A 65 -3.52 5.35 -17.14
C ASN A 65 -4.30 6.18 -16.10
N GLU A 66 -5.10 5.55 -15.24
CA GLU A 66 -5.77 6.26 -14.14
C GLU A 66 -4.78 6.75 -13.07
N ILE A 67 -3.77 5.96 -12.72
CA ILE A 67 -2.71 6.34 -11.80
C ILE A 67 -2.00 7.60 -12.33
N ARG A 68 -1.64 7.63 -13.59
CA ARG A 68 -0.93 8.77 -14.23
C ARG A 68 -1.75 10.06 -14.31
N LYS A 69 -3.04 10.06 -13.99
CA LYS A 69 -3.84 11.28 -13.84
C LYS A 69 -3.59 12.01 -12.52
N ARG A 70 -2.75 11.48 -11.64
CA ARG A 70 -2.42 12.07 -10.35
C ARG A 70 -1.07 12.77 -10.43
N VAL A 71 -0.97 13.91 -9.79
CA VAL A 71 0.30 14.61 -9.56
C VAL A 71 0.48 14.76 -8.05
N ILE A 72 1.64 14.36 -7.58
CA ILE A 72 2.05 14.48 -6.18
C ILE A 72 2.96 15.70 -6.05
N VAL A 73 2.73 16.51 -5.03
CA VAL A 73 3.50 17.71 -4.73
C VAL A 73 3.91 17.69 -3.27
N GLU A 74 5.18 17.48 -3.00
CA GLU A 74 5.73 17.41 -1.65
C GLU A 74 5.90 18.81 -1.07
N SER A 75 4.77 19.44 -0.73
CA SER A 75 4.72 20.75 -0.13
C SER A 75 3.46 20.95 0.70
N ALA A 76 3.65 21.44 1.92
CA ALA A 76 2.55 21.93 2.76
C ALA A 76 1.99 23.29 2.30
N GLN A 77 2.69 24.00 1.42
CA GLN A 77 2.26 25.29 0.93
C GLN A 77 1.22 25.11 -0.17
N THR A 78 0.09 25.79 -0.05
CA THR A 78 -0.94 25.77 -1.08
C THR A 78 -0.41 26.38 -2.38
N LEU A 79 -0.56 25.65 -3.48
CA LEU A 79 -0.19 26.12 -4.80
C LEU A 79 -1.12 27.25 -5.27
N GLU A 80 -0.54 28.33 -5.83
CA GLU A 80 -1.32 29.44 -6.41
C GLU A 80 -2.00 29.03 -7.73
N ASN A 81 -1.35 28.14 -8.50
CA ASN A 81 -1.84 27.64 -9.77
C ASN A 81 -1.63 26.11 -9.81
N THR A 82 -2.68 25.36 -10.10
CA THR A 82 -2.65 23.90 -10.24
C THR A 82 -2.73 23.43 -11.68
N TYR A 83 -2.65 24.35 -12.65
CA TYR A 83 -2.65 24.04 -14.09
C TYR A 83 -3.80 23.13 -14.54
N GLY A 84 -4.99 23.38 -14.00
CA GLY A 84 -6.22 22.69 -14.42
C GLY A 84 -6.54 21.43 -13.64
N ALA A 85 -5.96 21.22 -12.47
CA ALA A 85 -6.39 20.15 -11.59
C ALA A 85 -7.89 20.27 -11.28
N VAL A 86 -8.63 19.18 -11.45
CA VAL A 86 -10.08 19.12 -11.18
C VAL A 86 -10.37 19.01 -9.69
N LYS A 87 -9.41 18.47 -8.92
CA LYS A 87 -9.48 18.37 -7.45
C LYS A 87 -8.09 18.46 -6.85
N THR A 88 -8.02 19.02 -5.66
CA THR A 88 -6.78 19.12 -4.87
C THR A 88 -7.05 18.67 -3.46
N TYR A 89 -6.15 17.83 -2.95
CA TYR A 89 -6.14 17.32 -1.59
C TYR A 89 -4.78 17.54 -0.95
N TYR A 90 -4.75 17.58 0.38
CA TYR A 90 -3.52 17.58 1.16
C TYR A 90 -3.56 16.45 2.17
N TYR A 91 -2.63 15.52 2.05
CA TYR A 91 -2.46 14.41 2.99
C TYR A 91 -1.51 14.84 4.10
N THR A 92 -2.06 14.97 5.31
CA THR A 92 -1.38 15.61 6.44
C THR A 92 -0.25 14.77 7.02
N VAL A 93 -0.38 13.44 7.02
CA VAL A 93 0.64 12.52 7.55
C VAL A 93 1.85 12.47 6.60
N GLY A 94 1.60 12.33 5.31
CA GLY A 94 2.65 12.29 4.29
C GLY A 94 3.24 13.65 3.96
N GLY A 95 2.57 14.75 4.31
CA GLY A 95 3.08 16.10 4.06
C GLY A 95 2.98 16.56 2.60
N TYR A 96 2.16 15.94 1.77
CA TYR A 96 2.08 16.21 0.34
C TYR A 96 0.67 16.51 -0.17
N GLN A 97 0.60 17.16 -1.33
CA GLN A 97 -0.64 17.43 -2.04
C GLN A 97 -0.85 16.40 -3.15
N ILE A 98 -2.12 16.08 -3.39
CA ILE A 98 -2.58 15.22 -4.47
C ILE A 98 -3.46 16.04 -5.39
N LEU A 99 -3.02 16.20 -6.64
CA LEU A 99 -3.72 16.92 -7.70
C LEU A 99 -4.28 15.90 -8.68
N LEU A 100 -5.59 15.94 -8.93
CA LEU A 100 -6.25 15.04 -9.89
C LEU A 100 -6.55 15.76 -11.20
N TYR A 101 -6.29 15.12 -12.33
CA TYR A 101 -6.53 15.63 -13.68
C TYR A 101 -7.47 14.71 -14.46
N ASP A 102 -8.06 15.22 -15.53
CA ASP A 102 -8.95 14.45 -16.40
C ASP A 102 -8.19 13.45 -17.30
N SER A 103 -6.91 13.74 -17.60
CA SER A 103 -6.07 12.85 -18.41
C SER A 103 -4.61 12.82 -17.92
N ALA A 104 -3.89 11.75 -18.29
CA ALA A 104 -2.47 11.59 -18.01
C ALA A 104 -1.63 12.72 -18.68
N ASP A 105 -1.96 13.08 -19.92
CA ASP A 105 -1.25 14.13 -20.66
C ASP A 105 -1.39 15.51 -19.99
N GLN A 106 -2.58 15.81 -19.43
CA GLN A 106 -2.77 17.04 -18.66
C GLN A 106 -1.96 17.02 -17.38
N ALA A 107 -1.88 15.90 -16.69
CA ALA A 107 -1.06 15.72 -15.49
C ALA A 107 0.43 15.93 -15.81
N GLU A 108 0.94 15.32 -16.89
CA GLU A 108 2.32 15.46 -17.33
C GLU A 108 2.67 16.93 -17.68
N LEU A 109 1.79 17.59 -18.42
CA LEU A 109 1.96 19.02 -18.72
C LEU A 109 1.94 19.88 -17.45
N ALA A 110 1.09 19.53 -16.48
CA ALA A 110 1.02 20.23 -15.21
C ALA A 110 2.31 20.04 -14.40
N VAL A 111 2.89 18.83 -14.34
CA VAL A 111 4.20 18.57 -13.71
C VAL A 111 5.26 19.50 -14.28
N THR A 112 5.36 19.59 -15.62
CA THR A 112 6.34 20.44 -16.30
C THR A 112 6.20 21.90 -15.88
N ASN A 113 4.98 22.44 -15.82
CA ASN A 113 4.71 23.82 -15.46
C ASN A 113 4.92 24.07 -13.96
N LEU A 114 4.49 23.13 -13.11
CA LEU A 114 4.66 23.25 -11.67
C LEU A 114 6.14 23.22 -11.26
N LYS A 115 6.96 22.30 -11.81
CA LYS A 115 8.42 22.28 -11.58
C LYS A 115 9.09 23.61 -11.96
N LYS A 116 8.58 24.30 -12.97
CA LYS A 116 9.08 25.62 -13.37
C LYS A 116 8.69 26.73 -12.39
N ASP A 117 7.46 26.71 -11.89
CA ASP A 117 6.95 27.76 -10.99
C ASP A 117 7.40 27.56 -9.55
N TYR A 118 7.65 26.30 -9.15
CA TYR A 118 8.06 25.90 -7.79
C TYR A 118 9.40 25.15 -7.81
N PRO A 119 10.51 25.81 -8.22
CA PRO A 119 11.81 25.16 -8.25
C PRO A 119 12.25 24.72 -6.84
N GLY A 120 12.69 23.49 -6.71
CA GLY A 120 13.10 22.90 -5.42
C GLY A 120 11.96 22.28 -4.62
N VAL A 121 10.75 22.19 -5.18
CA VAL A 121 9.66 21.36 -4.66
C VAL A 121 9.65 20.07 -5.47
N HIS A 122 9.55 18.93 -4.80
CA HIS A 122 9.41 17.64 -5.47
C HIS A 122 8.01 17.50 -6.03
N ILE A 123 7.91 17.33 -7.34
CA ILE A 123 6.64 17.27 -8.06
C ILE A 123 6.76 16.19 -9.13
N PHE A 124 5.92 15.20 -9.06
CA PHE A 124 5.91 14.09 -10.02
C PHE A 124 4.51 13.60 -10.35
N GLN A 125 4.37 12.98 -11.50
CA GLN A 125 3.18 12.21 -11.86
C GLN A 125 3.23 10.87 -11.12
N ASP A 126 2.12 10.45 -10.47
CA ASP A 126 2.10 9.19 -9.71
C ASP A 126 2.52 8.00 -10.59
N ILE A 127 3.35 7.13 -10.03
CA ILE A 127 4.05 6.08 -10.76
C ILE A 127 3.28 4.78 -10.67
N PRO A 128 2.86 4.17 -11.79
CA PRO A 128 2.32 2.83 -11.76
C PRO A 128 3.42 1.79 -11.47
N VAL A 129 3.08 0.84 -10.61
CA VAL A 129 3.92 -0.29 -10.21
C VAL A 129 3.16 -1.57 -10.53
N THR A 130 3.85 -2.57 -11.06
CA THR A 130 3.27 -3.88 -11.39
C THR A 130 4.02 -4.96 -10.62
N LEU A 131 3.32 -5.98 -10.13
CA LEU A 131 3.96 -7.17 -9.56
C LEU A 131 4.79 -7.89 -10.63
N GLU A 132 6.07 -8.14 -10.35
CA GLU A 132 7.01 -8.73 -11.33
C GLU A 132 6.58 -10.11 -11.83
N GLU A 133 5.89 -10.91 -11.03
CA GLU A 133 5.40 -12.23 -11.45
C GLU A 133 4.31 -12.15 -12.53
N ALA A 134 3.52 -11.08 -12.54
CA ALA A 134 2.53 -10.84 -13.60
C ALA A 134 3.17 -10.47 -14.94
N ALA A 135 4.43 -10.01 -14.93
CA ALA A 135 5.17 -9.60 -16.13
C ALA A 135 5.93 -10.74 -16.82
N ARG A 136 6.14 -11.89 -16.18
CA ARG A 136 6.94 -13.01 -16.73
C ARG A 136 6.20 -13.95 -17.65
N ASP A 137 4.89 -14.07 -17.52
CA ASP A 137 4.06 -14.81 -18.47
C ASP A 137 3.65 -13.86 -19.60
N GLY A 138 4.53 -13.79 -20.61
CA GLY A 138 4.43 -12.91 -21.78
C GLY A 138 3.26 -13.20 -22.74
N ASP A 139 2.08 -13.49 -22.22
CA ASP A 139 0.82 -13.50 -22.94
C ASP A 139 -0.15 -12.51 -22.27
N ALA A 140 -0.17 -11.33 -22.87
CA ALA A 140 -1.18 -10.32 -22.64
C ALA A 140 -2.54 -10.90 -23.01
N ASP A 141 -3.31 -11.29 -22.05
CA ASP A 141 -4.77 -11.42 -21.99
C ASP A 141 -5.15 -12.39 -20.86
N VAL A 142 -4.80 -12.04 -19.61
CA VAL A 142 -5.46 -12.67 -18.47
C VAL A 142 -6.85 -12.07 -18.38
N GLN A 143 -7.79 -12.64 -19.11
CA GLN A 143 -9.22 -12.47 -18.83
C GLN A 143 -9.48 -13.17 -17.50
N VAL A 144 -9.64 -12.40 -16.42
CA VAL A 144 -10.14 -12.93 -15.17
C VAL A 144 -11.61 -13.29 -15.37
N GLU A 145 -11.87 -14.53 -15.83
CA GLU A 145 -13.18 -15.13 -15.66
C GLU A 145 -13.32 -15.48 -14.18
N ILE A 146 -14.16 -14.74 -13.49
CA ILE A 146 -14.64 -15.14 -12.16
C ILE A 146 -15.50 -16.39 -12.40
N GLN A 147 -14.89 -17.56 -12.30
CA GLN A 147 -15.62 -18.81 -12.22
C GLN A 147 -16.08 -18.95 -10.77
N ASP A 148 -17.40 -18.94 -10.59
CA ASP A 148 -18.05 -19.40 -9.39
C ASP A 148 -17.50 -20.78 -9.02
N ALA A 149 -16.73 -20.87 -7.96
CA ALA A 149 -16.29 -22.13 -7.38
C ALA A 149 -17.49 -22.73 -6.63
N ALA A 150 -18.35 -23.43 -7.37
CA ALA A 150 -19.34 -24.33 -6.80
C ALA A 150 -18.88 -25.78 -7.00
N GLU A 151 -18.63 -26.43 -5.87
CA GLU A 151 -18.72 -27.86 -5.62
C GLU A 151 -17.84 -28.83 -6.43
N LYS A 152 -16.78 -29.32 -5.82
CA LYS A 152 -16.45 -30.76 -5.84
C LYS A 152 -15.91 -31.16 -4.46
N GLU A 153 -16.79 -31.76 -3.67
CA GLU A 153 -16.38 -32.66 -2.59
C GLU A 153 -15.74 -33.90 -3.23
N ASP A 154 -14.47 -34.15 -2.92
CA ASP A 154 -13.91 -35.49 -3.01
C ASP A 154 -13.05 -35.73 -1.79
N GLU A 155 -13.58 -36.61 -0.90
CA GLU A 155 -12.95 -37.05 0.31
C GLU A 155 -11.76 -37.95 -0.02
N SER A 156 -10.54 -37.47 0.20
CA SER A 156 -9.45 -38.32 0.62
C SER A 156 -8.52 -37.53 1.54
N GLU A 157 -8.77 -37.63 2.85
CA GLU A 157 -7.83 -37.22 3.88
C GLU A 157 -6.53 -38.00 3.72
N THR A 158 -5.58 -37.47 3.00
CA THR A 158 -4.17 -37.73 3.25
C THR A 158 -3.64 -36.49 3.94
N GLU A 159 -3.34 -36.60 5.24
CA GLU A 159 -2.48 -35.65 5.94
C GLU A 159 -1.19 -35.49 5.11
N THR A 160 -1.17 -34.55 4.21
CA THR A 160 0.06 -34.12 3.56
C THR A 160 0.82 -33.36 4.63
N GLU A 161 1.84 -33.97 5.24
CA GLU A 161 2.82 -33.22 6.02
C GLU A 161 3.30 -32.07 5.13
N ILE A 162 2.85 -30.85 5.45
CA ILE A 162 3.29 -29.64 4.75
C ILE A 162 4.77 -29.47 5.13
N GLN A 163 5.66 -29.90 4.22
CA GLN A 163 7.09 -29.75 4.43
C GLN A 163 7.41 -28.26 4.56
N ALA A 164 8.06 -27.88 5.65
CA ALA A 164 8.58 -26.55 5.83
C ALA A 164 9.54 -26.23 4.68
N PHE A 165 9.54 -24.98 4.22
CA PHE A 165 10.48 -24.51 3.21
C PHE A 165 11.91 -24.81 3.65
N ASP A 166 12.70 -25.45 2.79
CA ASP A 166 14.12 -25.72 3.07
C ASP A 166 14.89 -24.47 3.52
N GLY A 167 14.56 -23.31 2.97
CA GLY A 167 15.12 -22.00 3.38
C GLY A 167 14.93 -21.67 4.86
N ILE A 168 13.82 -22.08 5.48
CA ILE A 168 13.56 -21.87 6.90
C ILE A 168 14.59 -22.64 7.75
N HIS A 169 14.85 -23.91 7.40
CA HIS A 169 15.85 -24.74 8.07
C HIS A 169 17.27 -24.20 7.83
N MET A 170 17.59 -23.80 6.59
CA MET A 170 18.89 -23.26 6.23
C MET A 170 19.23 -21.98 7.00
N MET A 171 18.22 -21.15 7.30
CA MET A 171 18.36 -19.92 8.07
C MET A 171 18.32 -20.13 9.58
N GLY A 172 18.09 -21.35 10.06
CA GLY A 172 18.02 -21.68 11.49
C GLY A 172 16.77 -21.15 12.19
N MET A 173 15.71 -20.89 11.45
CA MET A 173 14.45 -20.35 12.00
C MET A 173 13.76 -21.35 12.93
N ASP A 174 13.95 -22.66 12.72
CA ASP A 174 13.45 -23.70 13.65
C ASP A 174 14.01 -23.51 15.05
N LYS A 175 15.30 -23.22 15.14
CA LYS A 175 15.96 -22.94 16.42
C LYS A 175 15.42 -21.65 17.05
N LEU A 176 15.20 -20.60 16.26
CA LEU A 176 14.61 -19.38 16.75
C LEU A 176 13.20 -19.62 17.32
N LYS A 177 12.38 -20.43 16.64
CA LYS A 177 11.03 -20.79 17.11
C LYS A 177 11.07 -21.61 18.40
N GLU A 178 12.02 -22.54 18.52
CA GLU A 178 12.23 -23.32 19.75
C GLU A 178 12.69 -22.42 20.90
N ASP A 179 13.66 -21.54 20.65
CA ASP A 179 14.17 -20.59 21.66
C ASP A 179 13.08 -19.59 22.11
N ALA A 180 12.12 -19.28 21.22
CA ALA A 180 11.02 -18.35 21.46
C ALA A 180 9.72 -19.04 21.93
N LYS A 181 9.69 -20.35 22.16
CA LYS A 181 8.47 -21.08 22.54
C LYS A 181 7.81 -20.58 23.81
N ASP A 182 8.61 -20.11 24.76
CA ASP A 182 8.15 -19.55 26.03
C ASP A 182 7.98 -18.01 25.98
N TRP A 183 8.14 -17.41 24.80
CA TRP A 183 7.95 -15.97 24.62
C TRP A 183 6.46 -15.63 24.73
N SER A 184 6.13 -14.78 25.69
CA SER A 184 4.76 -14.34 25.97
C SER A 184 4.45 -12.95 25.42
N GLY A 185 5.37 -12.39 24.63
CA GLY A 185 5.15 -11.11 23.94
C GLY A 185 4.17 -11.26 22.77
N ASP A 186 3.81 -10.12 22.22
CA ASP A 186 3.08 -9.98 20.97
C ASP A 186 3.92 -9.15 19.99
N ALA A 187 3.82 -9.46 18.72
CA ALA A 187 4.39 -8.65 17.65
C ALA A 187 3.49 -8.77 16.42
N THR A 188 3.48 -7.73 15.60
CA THR A 188 2.72 -7.68 14.37
C THR A 188 3.64 -7.42 13.19
N VAL A 189 3.57 -8.28 12.18
CA VAL A 189 4.22 -8.09 10.89
C VAL A 189 3.17 -7.62 9.89
N ALA A 190 3.31 -6.40 9.38
CA ALA A 190 2.51 -5.92 8.26
C ALA A 190 3.12 -6.46 6.96
N VAL A 191 2.32 -7.17 6.17
CA VAL A 191 2.67 -7.62 4.83
C VAL A 191 2.00 -6.68 3.83
N ILE A 192 2.81 -5.79 3.23
CA ILE A 192 2.35 -4.84 2.21
C ILE A 192 2.51 -5.51 0.86
N ASP A 193 1.40 -5.99 0.28
CA ASP A 193 1.42 -6.88 -0.88
C ASP A 193 0.05 -6.91 -1.60
N SER A 194 -0.20 -7.99 -2.36
CA SER A 194 -1.41 -8.23 -3.16
C SER A 194 -2.64 -8.68 -2.36
N GLY A 195 -2.49 -8.97 -1.07
CA GLY A 195 -3.52 -9.53 -0.19
C GLY A 195 -3.07 -10.87 0.40
N ILE A 196 -3.95 -11.51 1.17
CA ILE A 196 -3.68 -12.81 1.82
C ILE A 196 -4.95 -13.65 1.76
N ASP A 197 -4.85 -14.90 1.30
CA ASP A 197 -5.95 -15.87 1.41
C ASP A 197 -6.20 -16.22 2.88
N GLU A 198 -7.31 -15.70 3.44
CA GLU A 198 -7.63 -15.86 4.86
C GLU A 198 -8.06 -17.28 5.24
N ASP A 199 -8.49 -18.08 4.28
CA ASP A 199 -8.96 -19.46 4.48
C ASP A 199 -7.79 -20.45 4.54
N HIS A 200 -6.58 -20.01 4.18
CA HIS A 200 -5.40 -20.86 4.29
C HIS A 200 -5.12 -21.25 5.75
N PRO A 201 -4.95 -22.56 6.07
CA PRO A 201 -4.88 -23.07 7.46
C PRO A 201 -3.81 -22.40 8.33
N TRP A 202 -2.72 -21.90 7.73
CA TRP A 202 -1.61 -21.27 8.47
C TRP A 202 -1.97 -19.90 9.05
N PHE A 203 -3.03 -19.25 8.57
CA PHE A 203 -3.40 -17.91 8.97
C PHE A 203 -4.55 -17.84 9.96
N THR A 204 -5.30 -18.92 10.16
CA THR A 204 -6.55 -18.97 10.91
C THR A 204 -6.49 -18.23 12.27
N THR A 205 -5.37 -18.35 12.98
CA THR A 205 -5.18 -17.75 14.32
C THR A 205 -4.20 -16.57 14.33
N ARG A 206 -3.56 -16.29 13.19
CA ARG A 206 -2.45 -15.33 13.10
C ARG A 206 -2.82 -14.01 12.44
N LEU A 207 -3.93 -13.95 11.70
CA LEU A 207 -4.35 -12.71 11.04
C LEU A 207 -4.82 -11.67 12.05
N ASP A 208 -4.29 -10.47 11.95
CA ASP A 208 -4.84 -9.28 12.60
C ASP A 208 -5.99 -8.72 11.75
N ARG A 209 -7.16 -9.37 11.87
CA ARG A 209 -8.36 -9.01 11.09
C ARG A 209 -8.87 -7.60 11.38
N LYS A 210 -8.51 -7.03 12.52
CA LYS A 210 -8.95 -5.69 12.92
C LYS A 210 -8.20 -4.61 12.17
N ASN A 211 -6.91 -4.82 11.98
CA ASN A 211 -6.00 -3.82 11.41
C ASN A 211 -5.56 -4.18 9.98
N SER A 212 -6.06 -5.26 9.39
CA SER A 212 -5.85 -5.54 7.96
C SER A 212 -6.70 -4.62 7.09
N VAL A 213 -6.18 -4.20 5.92
CA VAL A 213 -6.80 -3.18 5.07
C VAL A 213 -6.54 -3.42 3.58
N ASN A 214 -7.48 -2.99 2.74
CA ASN A 214 -7.30 -2.85 1.31
C ASN A 214 -7.18 -1.37 0.93
N LEU A 215 -6.02 -0.98 0.41
CA LEU A 215 -5.72 0.37 -0.10
C LEU A 215 -5.67 0.42 -1.64
N ALA A 216 -5.86 -0.72 -2.32
CA ALA A 216 -5.68 -0.86 -3.77
C ALA A 216 -6.71 -0.10 -4.63
N ALA A 217 -7.75 0.47 -4.04
CA ALA A 217 -8.76 1.27 -4.73
C ALA A 217 -9.52 0.54 -5.87
N ASP A 218 -9.61 -0.80 -5.80
CA ASP A 218 -10.15 -1.68 -6.84
C ASP A 218 -11.64 -2.03 -6.71
N GLY A 219 -12.27 -1.59 -5.64
CA GLY A 219 -13.70 -1.81 -5.42
C GLY A 219 -14.07 -2.98 -4.54
N LEU A 220 -13.09 -3.72 -4.03
CA LEU A 220 -13.32 -4.78 -3.04
C LEU A 220 -13.52 -4.25 -1.62
N GLY A 221 -13.74 -2.94 -1.48
CA GLY A 221 -13.95 -2.29 -0.18
C GLY A 221 -12.70 -2.41 0.70
N LYS A 222 -12.90 -2.85 1.95
CA LYS A 222 -11.80 -3.04 2.92
C LYS A 222 -11.22 -4.46 2.93
N ASP A 223 -11.58 -5.28 1.95
CA ASP A 223 -11.17 -6.67 1.88
C ASP A 223 -9.69 -6.80 1.53
N ALA A 224 -8.88 -7.06 2.54
CA ALA A 224 -7.45 -7.33 2.43
C ALA A 224 -7.16 -8.81 2.15
N TYR A 225 -8.18 -9.66 2.12
CA TYR A 225 -8.05 -11.11 2.09
C TYR A 225 -8.29 -11.74 0.72
N ASN A 226 -8.59 -10.94 -0.27
CA ASN A 226 -8.60 -11.39 -1.63
C ASN A 226 -7.20 -11.22 -2.22
N ASP A 227 -6.55 -12.32 -2.59
CA ASP A 227 -5.23 -12.34 -3.23
C ASP A 227 -5.34 -12.93 -4.65
N PRO A 228 -5.82 -12.13 -5.62
CA PRO A 228 -6.05 -12.61 -6.99
C PRO A 228 -4.77 -12.73 -7.81
N ASN A 229 -3.63 -12.21 -7.32
CA ASN A 229 -2.38 -12.11 -8.06
C ASN A 229 -1.51 -13.36 -7.81
N GLN A 230 -2.01 -14.53 -8.21
CA GLN A 230 -1.33 -15.83 -8.12
C GLN A 230 -0.88 -16.20 -6.69
N GLY A 231 -1.48 -15.57 -5.67
CA GLY A 231 -1.17 -15.87 -4.29
C GLY A 231 0.16 -15.28 -3.79
N HIS A 232 0.71 -14.24 -4.42
CA HIS A 232 2.00 -13.66 -4.04
C HIS A 232 2.04 -13.23 -2.58
N GLY A 233 1.11 -12.39 -2.14
CA GLY A 233 1.05 -11.94 -0.74
C GLY A 233 0.74 -13.08 0.23
N THR A 234 -0.07 -14.06 -0.19
CA THR A 234 -0.34 -15.30 0.56
C THR A 234 0.94 -16.10 0.76
N HIS A 235 1.73 -16.27 -0.28
CA HIS A 235 3.02 -16.97 -0.22
C HIS A 235 4.00 -16.26 0.70
N VAL A 236 4.15 -14.94 0.56
CA VAL A 236 4.98 -14.10 1.43
C VAL A 236 4.57 -14.22 2.90
N ALA A 237 3.26 -14.08 3.19
CA ALA A 237 2.74 -14.25 4.54
C ALA A 237 2.96 -15.66 5.09
N GLY A 238 2.92 -16.69 4.23
CA GLY A 238 3.25 -18.07 4.55
C GLY A 238 4.69 -18.22 5.05
N ILE A 239 5.66 -17.62 4.36
CA ILE A 239 7.06 -17.59 4.77
C ILE A 239 7.22 -16.90 6.13
N VAL A 240 6.60 -15.72 6.32
CA VAL A 240 6.61 -15.01 7.61
C VAL A 240 6.04 -15.89 8.72
N THR A 241 4.94 -16.60 8.45
CA THR A 241 4.29 -17.49 9.40
C THR A 241 5.20 -18.66 9.79
N GLN A 242 5.90 -19.23 8.83
CA GLN A 242 6.84 -20.33 9.10
C GLN A 242 8.11 -19.86 9.82
N ALA A 243 8.59 -18.66 9.52
CA ALA A 243 9.81 -18.12 10.10
C ALA A 243 9.64 -17.57 11.52
N THR A 244 8.40 -17.33 11.99
CA THR A 244 8.14 -16.62 13.25
C THR A 244 7.33 -17.44 14.26
N PRO A 245 7.48 -17.17 15.58
CA PRO A 245 6.66 -17.79 16.61
C PRO A 245 5.16 -17.57 16.41
N VAL A 246 4.33 -18.47 16.94
CA VAL A 246 2.87 -18.46 16.78
C VAL A 246 2.18 -17.21 17.35
N GLN A 247 2.82 -16.51 18.26
CA GLN A 247 2.35 -15.27 18.88
C GLN A 247 2.43 -14.05 17.93
N VAL A 248 3.25 -14.14 16.88
CA VAL A 248 3.39 -13.08 15.90
C VAL A 248 2.12 -13.01 15.04
N LYS A 249 1.52 -11.83 14.94
CA LYS A 249 0.34 -11.56 14.11
C LYS A 249 0.75 -11.06 12.73
N ILE A 250 -0.10 -11.33 11.74
CA ILE A 250 0.05 -10.88 10.37
C ILE A 250 -1.04 -9.83 10.08
N MET A 251 -0.63 -8.64 9.75
CA MET A 251 -1.50 -7.57 9.26
C MET A 251 -1.41 -7.54 7.73
N ALA A 252 -2.49 -7.86 7.04
CA ALA A 252 -2.54 -7.76 5.59
C ALA A 252 -2.79 -6.30 5.19
N VAL A 253 -1.87 -5.70 4.43
CA VAL A 253 -2.00 -4.36 3.85
C VAL A 253 -1.96 -4.52 2.34
N ARG A 254 -3.13 -4.64 1.74
CA ARG A 254 -3.25 -4.87 0.31
C ARG A 254 -3.10 -3.56 -0.45
N VAL A 255 -2.14 -3.51 -1.37
CA VAL A 255 -1.83 -2.33 -2.19
C VAL A 255 -1.95 -2.60 -3.69
N PHE A 256 -1.85 -3.87 -4.12
CA PHE A 256 -2.06 -4.25 -5.52
C PHE A 256 -3.54 -4.59 -5.78
N ASP A 257 -4.04 -4.10 -6.91
CA ASP A 257 -5.41 -4.34 -7.36
C ASP A 257 -5.57 -5.73 -8.04
N LEU A 258 -6.76 -5.99 -8.57
CA LEU A 258 -7.08 -7.25 -9.25
C LEU A 258 -6.26 -7.49 -10.54
N THR A 259 -5.64 -6.47 -11.10
CA THR A 259 -4.79 -6.55 -12.29
C THR A 259 -3.31 -6.69 -11.97
N GLY A 260 -2.93 -6.76 -10.68
CA GLY A 260 -1.55 -6.75 -10.22
C GLY A 260 -0.89 -5.37 -10.31
N SER A 261 -1.69 -4.31 -10.40
CA SER A 261 -1.21 -2.93 -10.46
C SER A 261 -1.36 -2.22 -9.12
N ALA A 262 -0.37 -1.41 -8.78
CA ALA A 262 -0.38 -0.47 -7.67
C ALA A 262 0.14 0.89 -8.14
N SER A 263 0.13 1.88 -7.26
CA SER A 263 0.92 3.10 -7.49
C SER A 263 1.97 3.27 -6.40
N TYR A 264 3.04 3.98 -6.73
CA TYR A 264 4.08 4.36 -5.78
C TYR A 264 3.47 5.03 -4.54
N THR A 265 2.53 5.94 -4.75
CA THR A 265 1.81 6.60 -3.65
C THR A 265 0.99 5.61 -2.83
N THR A 266 0.29 4.63 -3.45
CA THR A 266 -0.48 3.63 -2.71
C THR A 266 0.41 2.72 -1.87
N ILE A 267 1.59 2.35 -2.38
CA ILE A 267 2.56 1.55 -1.62
C ILE A 267 3.07 2.35 -0.41
N THR A 268 3.38 3.63 -0.60
CA THR A 268 3.80 4.53 0.49
C THR A 268 2.71 4.68 1.55
N LEU A 269 1.44 4.79 1.15
CA LEU A 269 0.30 4.77 2.08
C LEU A 269 0.24 3.49 2.91
N GLY A 270 0.63 2.36 2.33
CA GLY A 270 0.73 1.09 3.04
C GLY A 270 1.71 1.15 4.21
N VAL A 271 2.85 1.82 4.03
CA VAL A 271 3.83 2.05 5.09
C VAL A 271 3.23 2.93 6.20
N ASP A 272 2.65 4.07 5.85
CA ASP A 272 2.01 4.97 6.82
C ASP A 272 0.90 4.27 7.59
N TYR A 273 0.09 3.45 6.91
CA TYR A 273 -0.98 2.65 7.54
C TYR A 273 -0.42 1.67 8.57
N ALA A 274 0.59 0.90 8.20
CA ALA A 274 1.21 -0.08 9.08
C ALA A 274 1.78 0.58 10.34
N VAL A 275 2.44 1.73 10.20
CA VAL A 275 2.96 2.54 11.32
C VAL A 275 1.84 3.02 12.23
N GLN A 276 0.76 3.59 11.67
CA GLN A 276 -0.37 4.09 12.44
C GLN A 276 -1.10 2.99 13.22
N HIS A 277 -1.04 1.75 12.73
CA HIS A 277 -1.66 0.58 13.35
C HIS A 277 -0.67 -0.26 14.17
N ASN A 278 0.49 0.34 14.52
CA ASN A 278 1.50 -0.22 15.42
C ASN A 278 2.08 -1.56 14.94
N ALA A 279 2.37 -1.69 13.65
CA ALA A 279 3.17 -2.80 13.17
C ALA A 279 4.60 -2.70 13.73
N ASP A 280 5.12 -3.82 14.28
CA ASP A 280 6.51 -3.90 14.75
C ASP A 280 7.48 -4.07 13.59
N VAL A 281 7.03 -4.77 12.55
CA VAL A 281 7.79 -5.04 11.33
C VAL A 281 6.88 -4.80 10.11
N ILE A 282 7.43 -4.19 9.09
CA ILE A 282 6.84 -4.09 7.75
C ILE A 282 7.65 -4.99 6.82
N ASN A 283 6.97 -5.87 6.09
CA ASN A 283 7.56 -6.65 5.01
C ASN A 283 7.01 -6.17 3.66
N MET A 284 7.92 -5.81 2.77
CA MET A 284 7.65 -5.36 1.40
C MET A 284 8.44 -6.25 0.43
N SER A 285 7.86 -7.38 0.05
CA SER A 285 8.42 -8.29 -0.97
C SER A 285 8.02 -7.81 -2.37
N LEU A 286 8.30 -6.55 -2.66
CA LEU A 286 7.95 -5.87 -3.89
C LEU A 286 9.08 -4.92 -4.29
N GLY A 287 9.14 -4.61 -5.56
CA GLY A 287 10.05 -3.65 -6.13
C GLY A 287 9.39 -2.95 -7.31
N PHE A 288 10.04 -1.94 -7.86
CA PHE A 288 9.63 -1.29 -9.10
C PHE A 288 10.87 -0.83 -9.85
N GLU A 289 10.82 -0.93 -11.16
CA GLU A 289 11.83 -0.32 -11.99
C GLU A 289 11.61 1.20 -12.03
N ILE A 290 12.70 1.94 -11.90
CA ILE A 290 12.68 3.39 -12.16
C ILE A 290 12.51 3.55 -13.67
N LEU A 291 11.31 3.92 -14.09
CA LEU A 291 11.02 4.12 -15.50
C LEU A 291 11.83 5.30 -16.06
N PRO A 292 12.25 5.26 -17.36
CA PRO A 292 12.92 6.38 -18.00
C PRO A 292 12.08 7.67 -17.87
N GLY A 293 12.68 8.72 -17.33
CA GLY A 293 12.02 10.00 -17.07
C GLY A 293 11.71 10.27 -15.60
N PHE A 294 11.92 9.27 -14.72
CA PHE A 294 11.99 9.48 -13.29
C PHE A 294 13.44 9.79 -12.90
N GLU A 295 13.65 10.90 -12.25
CA GLU A 295 14.93 11.22 -11.64
C GLU A 295 15.00 10.55 -10.26
N SER A 296 16.19 10.25 -9.77
CA SER A 296 16.37 9.64 -8.44
C SER A 296 15.74 10.48 -7.31
N ASP A 297 15.54 11.76 -7.55
CA ASP A 297 14.94 12.69 -6.61
C ASP A 297 13.42 12.53 -6.48
N ASP A 298 12.77 11.78 -7.39
CA ASP A 298 11.32 11.51 -7.32
C ASP A 298 10.97 10.37 -6.32
N THR A 299 11.97 9.84 -5.57
CA THR A 299 11.78 8.73 -4.59
C THR A 299 11.69 9.17 -3.13
N ASP A 300 11.80 10.45 -2.82
CA ASP A 300 11.87 10.98 -1.45
C ASP A 300 10.63 10.64 -0.61
N LEU A 301 9.46 10.54 -1.23
CA LEU A 301 8.21 10.19 -0.55
C LEU A 301 8.27 8.85 0.20
N MET A 302 8.93 7.84 -0.39
CA MET A 302 9.12 6.52 0.23
C MET A 302 10.17 6.60 1.35
N ASP A 303 11.25 7.33 1.13
CA ASP A 303 12.30 7.54 2.13
C ASP A 303 11.75 8.27 3.36
N GLU A 304 10.88 9.26 3.16
CA GLU A 304 10.18 9.92 4.25
C GLU A 304 9.23 8.98 5.00
N ALA A 305 8.50 8.10 4.29
CA ALA A 305 7.66 7.10 4.92
C ALA A 305 8.48 6.09 5.73
N PHE A 306 9.63 5.66 5.21
CA PHE A 306 10.57 4.81 5.97
C PHE A 306 11.17 5.52 7.17
N ALA A 307 11.49 6.81 7.05
CA ALA A 307 11.95 7.61 8.18
C ALA A 307 10.88 7.67 9.29
N ARG A 308 9.61 7.91 8.93
CA ARG A 308 8.50 7.87 9.90
C ARG A 308 8.35 6.49 10.55
N ALA A 309 8.49 5.40 9.79
CA ALA A 309 8.46 4.05 10.33
C ALA A 309 9.60 3.81 11.33
N LEU A 310 10.81 4.23 10.99
CA LEU A 310 11.97 4.11 11.88
C LEU A 310 11.81 4.93 13.16
N GLU A 311 11.31 6.17 13.06
CA GLU A 311 11.02 7.03 14.21
C GLU A 311 9.96 6.42 15.14
N ALA A 312 8.97 5.72 14.57
CA ALA A 312 7.96 4.98 15.31
C ALA A 312 8.51 3.68 15.96
N GLY A 313 9.70 3.25 15.58
CA GLY A 313 10.34 2.01 16.06
C GLY A 313 9.93 0.78 15.25
N THR A 314 9.33 0.96 14.08
CA THR A 314 8.96 -0.11 13.15
C THR A 314 10.15 -0.47 12.27
N THR A 315 10.47 -1.77 12.17
CA THR A 315 11.52 -2.27 11.27
C THR A 315 10.94 -2.47 9.87
N VAL A 316 11.62 -1.97 8.85
CA VAL A 316 11.20 -2.17 7.45
C VAL A 316 12.14 -3.14 6.75
N CYS A 317 11.57 -4.19 6.14
CA CYS A 317 12.26 -5.19 5.33
C CYS A 317 11.77 -5.06 3.89
N VAL A 318 12.69 -4.80 2.96
CA VAL A 318 12.39 -4.61 1.53
C VAL A 318 13.19 -5.62 0.72
N ALA A 319 12.59 -6.14 -0.36
CA ALA A 319 13.32 -6.96 -1.32
C ALA A 319 14.38 -6.15 -2.05
N SER A 320 15.50 -6.80 -2.38
CA SER A 320 16.61 -6.16 -3.14
C SER A 320 16.45 -6.25 -4.66
N GLY A 321 15.38 -6.87 -5.15
CA GLY A 321 15.13 -7.19 -6.54
C GLY A 321 15.46 -8.66 -6.88
N ASN A 322 15.16 -9.05 -8.12
CA ASN A 322 15.36 -10.40 -8.66
C ASN A 322 16.35 -10.43 -9.83
N GLU A 323 17.08 -9.36 -10.10
CA GLU A 323 18.02 -9.17 -11.20
C GLU A 323 19.44 -9.68 -10.89
#